data_e8295d3a041ac3ed56e5a6db933c5613
#
_entry.id   e8295d3a041ac3ed56e5a6db933c5613
#
_cell.length_a   1.000
_cell.length_b   1.000
_cell.length_c   1.000
_cell.angle_alpha   90.00
_cell.angle_beta   90.00
_cell.angle_gamma   90.00
#
_symmetry.space_group_name_H-M   'P 1'
#
loop_
_entity.id
_entity.type
_entity.pdbx_description
1 polymer ?
#
loop_
_entity_poly.entity_id
_entity_poly.type
_entity_poly.pdbx_seq_one_letter_code
_entity_poly.pdbx_strand_id
1 'polypeptide(L)'
;MKKVVGFGDYILRLNPEGYLKFIQADKFNVFYTGAEANVCTSLSYMGVPTEFVTRLPENAIAECALSTLYKYRVGTHHIARGGERIGIFYVEKGASQRPSKVVYDRKYSSFSASLPEHYDWNGIFADAEWFHFTGITPALGDKLPGICLEACRAAKERGIKISCDLNYRKNLWSRKEAKQTMEELLPYVDVLIANEEDAADVLDIHASNTDITSGKLNREGYIEVAKKISDKYGIGAVAITLRGSISASENDWSALLYVGGEAHFSKQYRIHLVDRVGGGDSFGAGLIYSMINGFNAQTTVEFAAAASCLKQTIELDVNLSKPADVFALMGGDGSGRVQR
;
A
#
# COMPACT_ATOMS: atom_id res chain seq x y z
N MET A 1 14.28 -18.46 2.43
CA MET A 1 13.91 -17.04 2.41
C MET A 1 12.96 -16.85 3.57
N LYS A 2 13.19 -15.89 4.43
CA LYS A 2 12.26 -15.54 5.51
C LYS A 2 11.03 -14.85 4.92
N LYS A 3 9.97 -14.70 5.70
CA LYS A 3 8.69 -14.15 5.20
C LYS A 3 8.55 -12.64 5.43
N VAL A 4 7.73 -12.00 4.58
CA VAL A 4 7.20 -10.65 4.80
C VAL A 4 5.85 -10.78 5.51
N VAL A 5 5.67 -10.05 6.60
CA VAL A 5 4.41 -9.99 7.36
C VAL A 5 3.71 -8.68 7.03
N GLY A 6 2.47 -8.74 6.57
CA GLY A 6 1.58 -7.58 6.42
C GLY A 6 0.49 -7.58 7.50
N PHE A 7 0.21 -6.44 8.11
CA PHE A 7 -0.83 -6.29 9.13
C PHE A 7 -1.82 -5.20 8.75
N GLY A 8 -3.08 -5.56 8.52
CA GLY A 8 -4.10 -4.61 8.13
C GLY A 8 -5.50 -5.16 7.93
N ASP A 9 -6.42 -4.32 7.47
CA ASP A 9 -7.80 -4.68 7.20
C ASP A 9 -7.95 -5.50 5.92
N TYR A 10 -8.86 -6.45 5.91
CA TYR A 10 -9.23 -7.22 4.71
C TYR A 10 -10.72 -7.11 4.48
N ILE A 11 -11.10 -6.47 3.39
CA ILE A 11 -12.46 -6.02 3.15
C ILE A 11 -13.00 -6.52 1.81
N LEU A 12 -14.32 -6.53 1.71
CA LEU A 12 -15.05 -6.87 0.51
C LEU A 12 -15.17 -5.63 -0.41
N ARG A 13 -14.62 -5.72 -1.61
CA ARG A 13 -14.82 -4.74 -2.68
C ARG A 13 -16.02 -5.14 -3.52
N LEU A 14 -16.95 -4.20 -3.71
CA LEU A 14 -18.08 -4.32 -4.60
C LEU A 14 -18.01 -3.23 -5.68
N ASN A 15 -17.99 -3.62 -6.94
CA ASN A 15 -17.97 -2.67 -8.05
C ASN A 15 -18.95 -3.06 -9.15
N PRO A 16 -19.67 -2.06 -9.73
CA PRO A 16 -20.47 -2.27 -10.92
C PRO A 16 -19.62 -2.79 -12.09
N GLU A 17 -20.25 -3.40 -13.05
CA GLU A 17 -19.59 -3.84 -14.28
C GLU A 17 -19.13 -2.63 -15.12
N GLY A 18 -17.91 -2.70 -15.66
CA GLY A 18 -17.33 -1.68 -16.51
C GLY A 18 -17.36 -0.27 -15.88
N TYR A 19 -17.99 0.67 -16.55
CA TYR A 19 -18.10 2.07 -16.14
C TYR A 19 -19.52 2.49 -15.70
N LEU A 20 -20.39 1.52 -15.38
CA LEU A 20 -21.71 1.81 -14.83
C LEU A 20 -21.60 2.62 -13.54
N LYS A 21 -22.51 3.58 -13.38
CA LYS A 21 -22.68 4.28 -12.10
C LYS A 21 -23.42 3.38 -11.10
N PHE A 22 -23.25 3.61 -9.81
CA PHE A 22 -23.97 2.86 -8.78
C PHE A 22 -25.49 2.80 -9.04
N ILE A 23 -26.10 3.92 -9.46
CA ILE A 23 -27.54 3.99 -9.75
C ILE A 23 -27.98 3.14 -10.97
N GLN A 24 -27.05 2.71 -11.80
CA GLN A 24 -27.32 1.89 -12.98
C GLN A 24 -27.08 0.39 -12.73
N ALA A 25 -26.52 0.03 -11.57
CA ALA A 25 -26.05 -1.31 -11.31
C ALA A 25 -27.15 -2.18 -10.70
N ASP A 26 -27.50 -3.25 -11.39
CA ASP A 26 -28.40 -4.31 -10.87
C ASP A 26 -27.60 -5.44 -10.20
N LYS A 27 -26.28 -5.48 -10.40
CA LYS A 27 -25.35 -6.47 -9.82
C LYS A 27 -23.99 -5.83 -9.53
N PHE A 28 -23.24 -6.43 -8.61
CA PHE A 28 -21.87 -6.05 -8.29
C PHE A 28 -20.92 -7.22 -8.46
N ASN A 29 -19.75 -6.95 -9.00
CA ASN A 29 -18.63 -7.87 -8.95
C ASN A 29 -18.03 -7.85 -7.54
N VAL A 30 -17.67 -9.03 -7.06
CA VAL A 30 -17.14 -9.28 -5.71
C VAL A 30 -15.65 -9.52 -5.78
N PHE A 31 -14.88 -8.80 -4.94
CA PHE A 31 -13.46 -9.03 -4.77
C PHE A 31 -13.06 -8.75 -3.31
N TYR A 32 -12.06 -9.46 -2.79
CA TYR A 32 -11.53 -9.25 -1.44
C TYR A 32 -10.14 -8.61 -1.52
N THR A 33 -9.92 -7.57 -0.73
CA THR A 33 -8.74 -6.72 -0.83
C THR A 33 -8.44 -6.02 0.48
N GLY A 34 -7.26 -5.43 0.58
CA GLY A 34 -6.78 -4.60 1.67
C GLY A 34 -5.38 -4.12 1.31
N ALA A 35 -4.98 -2.94 1.73
CA ALA A 35 -3.71 -2.36 1.30
C ALA A 35 -2.54 -3.31 1.57
N GLU A 36 -2.41 -3.78 2.80
CA GLU A 36 -1.35 -4.70 3.21
C GLU A 36 -1.52 -6.11 2.62
N ALA A 37 -2.77 -6.56 2.42
CA ALA A 37 -3.07 -7.81 1.72
C ALA A 37 -2.67 -7.74 0.24
N ASN A 38 -2.85 -6.59 -0.41
CA ASN A 38 -2.41 -6.35 -1.79
C ASN A 38 -0.88 -6.39 -1.90
N VAL A 39 -0.16 -5.82 -0.91
CA VAL A 39 1.30 -5.92 -0.82
C VAL A 39 1.72 -7.38 -0.66
N CYS A 40 1.14 -8.12 0.29
CA CYS A 40 1.43 -9.54 0.49
C CYS A 40 1.13 -10.37 -0.76
N THR A 41 0.00 -10.14 -1.42
CA THR A 41 -0.38 -10.84 -2.65
C THR A 41 0.60 -10.55 -3.78
N SER A 42 0.98 -9.30 -3.98
CA SER A 42 1.95 -8.89 -5.00
C SER A 42 3.32 -9.54 -4.76
N LEU A 43 3.81 -9.52 -3.52
CA LEU A 43 5.07 -10.15 -3.13
C LEU A 43 5.02 -11.68 -3.32
N SER A 44 3.94 -12.33 -2.89
CA SER A 44 3.76 -13.76 -3.08
C SER A 44 3.75 -14.15 -4.56
N TYR A 45 3.11 -13.34 -5.40
CA TYR A 45 3.10 -13.56 -6.85
C TYR A 45 4.50 -13.38 -7.48
N MET A 46 5.33 -12.51 -6.91
CA MET A 46 6.75 -12.33 -7.26
C MET A 46 7.67 -13.41 -6.65
N GLY A 47 7.13 -14.37 -5.88
CA GLY A 47 7.89 -15.49 -5.32
C GLY A 47 8.47 -15.26 -3.92
N VAL A 48 8.09 -14.19 -3.22
CA VAL A 48 8.47 -13.94 -1.82
C VAL A 48 7.45 -14.57 -0.89
N PRO A 49 7.85 -15.39 0.10
CA PRO A 49 6.94 -15.88 1.12
C PRO A 49 6.29 -14.74 1.92
N THR A 50 4.99 -14.79 2.10
CA THR A 50 4.25 -13.76 2.85
C THR A 50 3.32 -14.37 3.87
N GLU A 51 3.04 -13.63 4.93
CA GLU A 51 2.01 -13.91 5.93
C GLU A 51 1.16 -12.66 6.10
N PHE A 52 -0.14 -12.78 5.96
CA PHE A 52 -1.05 -11.68 6.18
C PHE A 52 -1.76 -11.82 7.53
N VAL A 53 -1.71 -10.80 8.34
CA VAL A 53 -2.28 -10.74 9.69
C VAL A 53 -3.46 -9.77 9.70
N THR A 54 -4.61 -10.27 10.11
CA THR A 54 -5.87 -9.51 10.20
C THR A 54 -6.81 -10.20 11.17
N ARG A 55 -8.04 -9.69 11.31
CA ARG A 55 -9.12 -10.36 12.02
C ARG A 55 -10.36 -10.45 11.14
N LEU A 56 -10.91 -11.66 11.00
CA LEU A 56 -12.08 -11.96 10.17
C LEU A 56 -13.19 -12.63 10.98
N PRO A 57 -14.48 -12.42 10.64
CA PRO A 57 -15.57 -13.11 11.31
C PRO A 57 -15.56 -14.62 11.02
N GLU A 58 -16.29 -15.38 11.83
CA GLU A 58 -16.50 -16.83 11.63
C GLU A 58 -17.77 -17.07 10.79
N ASN A 59 -17.70 -16.76 9.49
CA ASN A 59 -18.83 -16.96 8.59
C ASN A 59 -18.40 -17.27 7.16
N ALA A 60 -19.34 -17.69 6.32
CA ALA A 60 -19.09 -18.10 4.94
C ALA A 60 -18.47 -16.98 4.07
N ILE A 61 -18.73 -15.72 4.35
CA ILE A 61 -18.15 -14.59 3.60
C ILE A 61 -16.65 -14.47 3.91
N ALA A 62 -16.25 -14.67 5.15
CA ALA A 62 -14.85 -14.71 5.54
C ALA A 62 -14.10 -15.89 4.92
N GLU A 63 -14.76 -17.07 4.75
CA GLU A 63 -14.17 -18.21 4.04
C GLU A 63 -13.93 -17.89 2.56
N CYS A 64 -14.82 -17.14 1.90
CA CYS A 64 -14.58 -16.64 0.55
C CYS A 64 -13.37 -15.68 0.51
N ALA A 65 -13.23 -14.82 1.52
CA ALA A 65 -12.08 -13.93 1.64
C ALA A 65 -10.77 -14.73 1.79
N LEU A 66 -10.74 -15.73 2.67
CA LEU A 66 -9.59 -16.62 2.84
C LEU A 66 -9.23 -17.37 1.55
N SER A 67 -10.24 -17.85 0.81
CA SER A 67 -10.01 -18.56 -0.46
C SER A 67 -9.27 -17.70 -1.48
N THR A 68 -9.48 -16.37 -1.45
CA THR A 68 -8.74 -15.42 -2.30
C THR A 68 -7.27 -15.33 -1.91
N LEU A 69 -6.95 -15.30 -0.61
CA LEU A 69 -5.55 -15.32 -0.14
C LEU A 69 -4.86 -16.66 -0.50
N TYR A 70 -5.55 -17.80 -0.32
CA TYR A 70 -5.04 -19.11 -0.72
C TYR A 70 -4.74 -19.20 -2.22
N LYS A 71 -5.63 -18.66 -3.07
CA LYS A 71 -5.41 -18.58 -4.53
C LYS A 71 -4.07 -17.92 -4.88
N TYR A 72 -3.67 -16.92 -4.12
CA TYR A 72 -2.43 -16.19 -4.32
C TYR A 72 -1.27 -16.65 -3.42
N ARG A 73 -1.44 -17.77 -2.68
CA ARG A 73 -0.43 -18.37 -1.80
C ARG A 73 0.06 -17.44 -0.69
N VAL A 74 -0.78 -16.54 -0.23
CA VAL A 74 -0.51 -15.71 0.95
C VAL A 74 -0.74 -16.56 2.19
N GLY A 75 0.22 -16.57 3.12
CA GLY A 75 0.09 -17.24 4.42
C GLY A 75 -1.03 -16.60 5.26
N THR A 76 -1.79 -17.43 5.98
CA THR A 76 -2.99 -17.03 6.73
C THR A 76 -3.04 -17.64 8.13
N HIS A 77 -1.93 -18.20 8.61
CA HIS A 77 -1.86 -18.94 9.87
C HIS A 77 -2.14 -18.06 11.10
N HIS A 78 -1.92 -16.76 10.97
CA HIS A 78 -2.08 -15.79 12.04
C HIS A 78 -3.28 -14.86 11.83
N ILE A 79 -4.27 -15.27 11.03
CA ILE A 79 -5.53 -14.55 10.92
C ILE A 79 -6.39 -14.86 12.15
N ALA A 80 -6.63 -13.85 12.98
CA ALA A 80 -7.52 -13.97 14.13
C ALA A 80 -8.98 -14.13 13.67
N ARG A 81 -9.75 -14.94 14.38
CA ARG A 81 -11.16 -15.19 14.05
C ARG A 81 -12.06 -14.57 15.11
N GLY A 82 -13.26 -14.15 14.68
CA GLY A 82 -14.28 -13.59 15.56
C GLY A 82 -14.73 -12.19 15.11
N GLY A 83 -15.67 -11.61 15.85
CA GLY A 83 -16.39 -10.41 15.44
C GLY A 83 -17.57 -10.75 14.50
N GLU A 84 -18.30 -9.75 14.04
CA GLU A 84 -19.59 -9.96 13.39
C GLU A 84 -19.53 -9.87 11.87
N ARG A 85 -18.67 -8.99 11.31
CA ARG A 85 -18.72 -8.69 9.87
C ARG A 85 -17.34 -8.37 9.29
N ILE A 86 -17.20 -8.64 8.00
CA ILE A 86 -16.13 -8.07 7.18
C ILE A 86 -16.50 -6.64 6.76
N GLY A 87 -15.52 -5.76 6.65
CA GLY A 87 -15.74 -4.42 6.09
C GLY A 87 -16.07 -4.47 4.60
N ILE A 88 -16.80 -3.48 4.10
CA ILE A 88 -17.17 -3.39 2.68
C ILE A 88 -16.77 -2.02 2.14
N PHE A 89 -16.37 -1.97 0.89
CA PHE A 89 -16.31 -0.72 0.15
C PHE A 89 -16.82 -0.91 -1.28
N TYR A 90 -17.40 0.15 -1.79
CA TYR A 90 -17.97 0.20 -3.13
C TYR A 90 -17.10 1.08 -4.00
N VAL A 91 -16.79 0.65 -5.22
CA VAL A 91 -15.98 1.41 -6.17
C VAL A 91 -16.75 1.60 -7.47
N GLU A 92 -17.06 2.84 -7.81
CA GLU A 92 -17.51 3.24 -9.14
C GLU A 92 -16.32 3.74 -9.94
N LYS A 93 -15.98 3.07 -11.04
CA LYS A 93 -14.84 3.46 -11.88
C LYS A 93 -15.10 4.80 -12.58
N GLY A 94 -14.11 5.66 -12.53
CA GLY A 94 -14.07 6.89 -13.31
C GLY A 94 -13.77 6.66 -14.79
N ALA A 95 -14.08 7.65 -15.62
CA ALA A 95 -13.74 7.64 -17.04
C ALA A 95 -13.53 9.08 -17.51
N SER A 96 -12.44 9.36 -18.19
CA SER A 96 -12.12 10.69 -18.74
C SER A 96 -12.20 11.79 -17.64
N GLN A 97 -13.13 12.71 -17.71
CA GLN A 97 -13.33 13.80 -16.73
C GLN A 97 -14.14 13.38 -15.49
N ARG A 98 -14.80 12.21 -15.54
CA ARG A 98 -15.59 11.71 -14.42
C ARG A 98 -14.70 10.96 -13.42
N PRO A 99 -14.51 11.47 -12.19
CA PRO A 99 -13.69 10.80 -11.19
C PRO A 99 -14.30 9.48 -10.72
N SER A 100 -13.47 8.57 -10.25
CA SER A 100 -13.91 7.39 -9.52
C SER A 100 -14.56 7.80 -8.19
N LYS A 101 -15.54 7.03 -7.73
CA LYS A 101 -16.18 7.22 -6.42
C LYS A 101 -15.94 5.99 -5.56
N VAL A 102 -15.66 6.24 -4.28
CA VAL A 102 -15.50 5.18 -3.28
C VAL A 102 -16.43 5.47 -2.11
N VAL A 103 -17.22 4.47 -1.72
CA VAL A 103 -18.08 4.51 -0.53
C VAL A 103 -17.64 3.40 0.41
N TYR A 104 -17.36 3.75 1.67
CA TYR A 104 -16.94 2.78 2.68
C TYR A 104 -18.09 2.45 3.63
N ASP A 105 -18.27 1.16 3.87
CA ASP A 105 -19.10 0.58 4.93
C ASP A 105 -18.24 -0.42 5.72
N ARG A 106 -17.32 0.09 6.56
CA ARG A 106 -16.38 -0.75 7.30
C ARG A 106 -16.30 -0.47 8.81
N LYS A 107 -17.16 0.41 9.34
CA LYS A 107 -17.26 0.59 10.79
C LYS A 107 -17.70 -0.71 11.45
N TYR A 108 -17.17 -0.98 12.63
CA TYR A 108 -17.50 -2.18 13.42
C TYR A 108 -17.20 -3.51 12.69
N SER A 109 -16.26 -3.49 11.73
CA SER A 109 -15.73 -4.72 11.16
C SER A 109 -14.98 -5.53 12.23
N SER A 110 -14.82 -6.82 11.99
CA SER A 110 -14.03 -7.69 12.89
C SER A 110 -12.63 -7.13 13.13
N PHE A 111 -11.99 -6.57 12.10
CA PHE A 111 -10.67 -5.96 12.23
C PHE A 111 -10.71 -4.66 13.05
N SER A 112 -11.67 -3.76 12.80
CA SER A 112 -11.79 -2.50 13.56
C SER A 112 -12.09 -2.71 15.04
N ALA A 113 -12.67 -3.85 15.40
CA ALA A 113 -12.95 -4.28 16.77
C ALA A 113 -11.85 -5.18 17.37
N SER A 114 -10.64 -5.12 16.83
CA SER A 114 -9.49 -5.89 17.32
C SER A 114 -9.03 -5.43 18.70
N LEU A 115 -8.53 -6.39 19.47
CA LEU A 115 -7.91 -6.18 20.79
C LEU A 115 -6.48 -6.75 20.76
N PRO A 116 -5.55 -6.26 21.61
CA PRO A 116 -4.16 -6.72 21.63
C PRO A 116 -4.02 -8.25 21.76
N GLU A 117 -4.85 -8.88 22.60
CA GLU A 117 -4.84 -10.33 22.84
C GLU A 117 -5.19 -11.20 21.63
N HIS A 118 -5.67 -10.60 20.53
CA HIS A 118 -5.91 -11.33 19.29
C HIS A 118 -4.62 -11.63 18.51
N TYR A 119 -3.48 -11.05 18.87
CA TYR A 119 -2.23 -11.11 18.09
C TYR A 119 -1.05 -11.55 18.96
N ASP A 120 -0.54 -12.75 18.70
CA ASP A 120 0.73 -13.22 19.26
C ASP A 120 1.90 -12.78 18.36
N TRP A 121 2.43 -11.58 18.61
CA TRP A 121 3.55 -11.04 17.82
C TRP A 121 4.81 -11.89 17.90
N ASN A 122 4.99 -12.72 18.94
CA ASN A 122 6.11 -13.63 19.07
C ASN A 122 6.02 -14.75 18.03
N GLY A 123 4.87 -15.38 17.93
CA GLY A 123 4.59 -16.42 16.92
C GLY A 123 4.52 -15.85 15.51
N ILE A 124 3.87 -14.67 15.33
CA ILE A 124 3.74 -14.01 14.03
C ILE A 124 5.11 -13.71 13.41
N PHE A 125 6.06 -13.25 14.21
CA PHE A 125 7.38 -12.81 13.75
C PHE A 125 8.48 -13.86 13.84
N ALA A 126 8.18 -15.11 14.22
CA ALA A 126 9.20 -16.15 14.47
C ALA A 126 10.20 -16.34 13.32
N ASP A 127 9.74 -16.25 12.07
CA ASP A 127 10.54 -16.42 10.84
C ASP A 127 10.33 -15.27 9.83
N ALA A 128 9.99 -14.08 10.34
CA ALA A 128 9.88 -12.87 9.54
C ALA A 128 11.23 -12.18 9.35
N GLU A 129 11.40 -11.50 8.21
CA GLU A 129 12.50 -10.57 7.95
C GLU A 129 12.01 -9.16 7.65
N TRP A 130 10.70 -9.00 7.39
CA TRP A 130 10.08 -7.73 7.05
C TRP A 130 8.67 -7.65 7.62
N PHE A 131 8.33 -6.49 8.17
CA PHE A 131 6.99 -6.13 8.62
C PHE A 131 6.48 -4.92 7.85
N HIS A 132 5.26 -4.99 7.33
CA HIS A 132 4.63 -3.90 6.58
C HIS A 132 3.24 -3.58 7.13
N PHE A 133 2.97 -2.30 7.32
CA PHE A 133 1.65 -1.77 7.64
C PHE A 133 1.42 -0.43 6.94
N THR A 134 0.18 0.07 6.94
CA THR A 134 -0.15 1.40 6.42
C THR A 134 -0.78 2.27 7.51
N GLY A 135 -0.80 3.58 7.29
CA GLY A 135 -1.52 4.52 8.17
C GLY A 135 -3.04 4.35 8.16
N ILE A 136 -3.59 3.48 7.28
CA ILE A 136 -5.00 3.09 7.37
C ILE A 136 -5.23 2.24 8.62
N THR A 137 -4.35 1.29 8.89
CA THR A 137 -4.49 0.30 9.96
C THR A 137 -4.71 0.93 11.33
N PRO A 138 -3.87 1.84 11.85
CA PRO A 138 -4.12 2.48 13.14
C PRO A 138 -5.35 3.39 13.15
N ALA A 139 -5.83 3.85 11.98
CA ALA A 139 -7.00 4.74 11.88
C ALA A 139 -8.35 4.03 11.98
N LEU A 140 -8.39 2.70 11.99
CA LEU A 140 -9.64 1.92 11.84
C LEU A 140 -10.36 1.60 13.15
N GLY A 141 -9.71 1.74 14.31
CA GLY A 141 -10.31 1.43 15.60
C GLY A 141 -9.49 1.91 16.77
N ASP A 142 -10.13 2.11 17.89
CA ASP A 142 -9.54 2.76 19.10
C ASP A 142 -8.32 2.04 19.69
N LYS A 143 -8.23 0.72 19.50
CA LYS A 143 -7.11 -0.09 20.00
C LYS A 143 -6.00 -0.31 18.97
N LEU A 144 -6.29 -0.08 17.70
CA LEU A 144 -5.35 -0.36 16.61
C LEU A 144 -4.05 0.48 16.66
N PRO A 145 -4.04 1.76 17.11
CA PRO A 145 -2.78 2.47 17.31
C PRO A 145 -1.84 1.75 18.27
N GLY A 146 -2.36 1.29 19.43
CA GLY A 146 -1.58 0.54 20.41
C GLY A 146 -1.11 -0.80 19.89
N ILE A 147 -1.96 -1.54 19.15
CA ILE A 147 -1.61 -2.82 18.54
C ILE A 147 -0.50 -2.64 17.48
N CYS A 148 -0.57 -1.58 16.66
CA CYS A 148 0.51 -1.25 15.71
C CYS A 148 1.82 -0.94 16.43
N LEU A 149 1.77 -0.21 17.54
CA LEU A 149 2.95 0.12 18.34
C LEU A 149 3.58 -1.13 18.96
N GLU A 150 2.79 -2.05 19.49
CA GLU A 150 3.25 -3.35 19.98
C GLU A 150 3.91 -4.17 18.88
N ALA A 151 3.29 -4.23 17.70
CA ALA A 151 3.87 -4.90 16.53
C ALA A 151 5.21 -4.31 16.12
N CYS A 152 5.31 -2.97 16.04
CA CYS A 152 6.54 -2.27 15.70
C CYS A 152 7.66 -2.56 16.72
N ARG A 153 7.36 -2.53 18.02
CA ARG A 153 8.32 -2.86 19.08
C ARG A 153 8.79 -4.31 18.98
N ALA A 154 7.88 -5.25 18.85
CA ALA A 154 8.19 -6.67 18.73
C ALA A 154 9.01 -7.00 17.47
N ALA A 155 8.74 -6.32 16.35
CA ALA A 155 9.54 -6.45 15.12
C ALA A 155 10.96 -5.88 15.32
N LYS A 156 11.07 -4.68 15.92
CA LYS A 156 12.37 -4.02 16.16
C LYS A 156 13.28 -4.82 17.09
N GLU A 157 12.74 -5.38 18.18
CA GLU A 157 13.47 -6.25 19.11
C GLU A 157 14.06 -7.48 18.44
N ARG A 158 13.48 -7.93 17.31
CA ARG A 158 13.96 -9.06 16.51
C ARG A 158 14.84 -8.67 15.33
N GLY A 159 15.14 -7.38 15.16
CA GLY A 159 15.88 -6.87 14.02
C GLY A 159 15.15 -7.01 12.68
N ILE A 160 13.81 -7.12 12.70
CA ILE A 160 12.97 -7.18 11.51
C ILE A 160 12.87 -5.77 10.93
N LYS A 161 13.04 -5.62 9.63
CA LYS A 161 12.83 -4.35 8.94
C LYS A 161 11.36 -3.98 8.90
N ILE A 162 11.06 -2.70 9.12
CA ILE A 162 9.70 -2.19 9.17
C ILE A 162 9.50 -1.17 8.05
N SER A 163 8.47 -1.38 7.22
CA SER A 163 8.00 -0.39 6.26
C SER A 163 6.58 0.08 6.58
N CYS A 164 6.33 1.36 6.35
CA CYS A 164 5.02 1.98 6.50
C CYS A 164 4.69 2.81 5.26
N ASP A 165 3.48 2.65 4.73
CA ASP A 165 2.88 3.61 3.79
C ASP A 165 1.98 4.56 4.59
N LEU A 166 2.24 5.87 4.55
CA LEU A 166 1.42 6.85 5.28
C LEU A 166 -0.05 6.79 4.89
N ASN A 167 -0.35 6.60 3.63
CA ASN A 167 -1.65 6.24 3.09
C ASN A 167 -2.84 6.97 3.76
N TYR A 168 -2.72 8.27 3.95
CA TYR A 168 -3.67 9.09 4.70
C TYR A 168 -5.08 9.02 4.13
N ARG A 169 -6.05 8.92 5.01
CA ARG A 169 -7.47 8.89 4.66
C ARG A 169 -8.25 9.86 5.53
N LYS A 170 -8.50 11.07 5.01
CA LYS A 170 -9.24 12.15 5.70
C LYS A 170 -10.62 11.73 6.23
N ASN A 171 -11.21 10.66 5.69
CA ASN A 171 -12.51 10.15 6.13
C ASN A 171 -12.42 9.22 7.34
N LEU A 172 -11.21 8.82 7.78
CA LEU A 172 -10.99 7.96 8.93
C LEU A 172 -10.59 8.76 10.17
N TRP A 173 -9.70 9.70 10.02
CA TRP A 173 -9.16 10.51 11.10
C TRP A 173 -8.77 11.91 10.64
N SER A 174 -8.68 12.84 11.58
CA SER A 174 -8.19 14.19 11.31
C SER A 174 -6.66 14.19 11.11
N ARG A 175 -6.13 15.25 10.48
CA ARG A 175 -4.67 15.46 10.35
C ARG A 175 -3.98 15.45 11.71
N LYS A 176 -4.62 16.01 12.75
CA LYS A 176 -4.06 16.05 14.11
C LYS A 176 -3.93 14.65 14.70
N GLU A 177 -4.97 13.84 14.61
CA GLU A 177 -4.94 12.44 15.09
C GLU A 177 -3.93 11.62 14.30
N ALA A 178 -3.89 11.76 12.97
CA ALA A 178 -2.92 11.09 12.12
C ALA A 178 -1.48 11.45 12.51
N LYS A 179 -1.18 12.74 12.66
CA LYS A 179 0.13 13.23 13.08
C LYS A 179 0.54 12.65 14.43
N GLN A 180 -0.33 12.75 15.44
CA GLN A 180 -0.04 12.27 16.78
C GLN A 180 0.27 10.77 16.80
N THR A 181 -0.55 9.97 16.14
CA THR A 181 -0.35 8.51 16.07
C THR A 181 0.90 8.15 15.27
N MET A 182 1.11 8.78 14.12
CA MET A 182 2.28 8.46 13.30
C MET A 182 3.59 8.93 13.93
N GLU A 183 3.62 10.01 14.70
CA GLU A 183 4.79 10.43 15.46
C GLU A 183 5.23 9.39 16.52
N GLU A 184 4.32 8.55 17.01
CA GLU A 184 4.65 7.44 17.92
C GLU A 184 5.17 6.20 17.17
N LEU A 185 4.73 5.97 15.92
CA LEU A 185 5.06 4.78 15.13
C LEU A 185 6.34 4.95 14.28
N LEU A 186 6.53 6.13 13.70
CA LEU A 186 7.63 6.41 12.74
C LEU A 186 9.04 6.20 13.30
N PRO A 187 9.35 6.40 14.59
CA PRO A 187 10.68 6.07 15.14
C PRO A 187 11.08 4.59 15.01
N TYR A 188 10.13 3.69 14.75
CA TYR A 188 10.39 2.26 14.51
C TYR A 188 10.54 1.92 13.03
N VAL A 189 10.15 2.82 12.12
CA VAL A 189 10.07 2.57 10.68
C VAL A 189 11.44 2.74 10.02
N ASP A 190 11.86 1.75 9.25
CA ASP A 190 13.11 1.78 8.47
C ASP A 190 12.89 2.33 7.05
N VAL A 191 11.69 2.08 6.47
CA VAL A 191 11.31 2.49 5.11
C VAL A 191 9.93 3.13 5.13
N LEU A 192 9.85 4.40 4.77
CA LEU A 192 8.59 5.13 4.66
C LEU A 192 8.19 5.29 3.20
N ILE A 193 6.93 5.02 2.92
CA ILE A 193 6.28 5.29 1.64
C ILE A 193 5.26 6.40 1.86
N ALA A 194 5.22 7.37 0.96
CA ALA A 194 4.27 8.47 0.97
C ALA A 194 3.90 8.88 -0.46
N ASN A 195 2.82 9.58 -0.60
CA ASN A 195 2.58 10.40 -1.78
C ASN A 195 2.91 11.86 -1.48
N GLU A 196 2.77 12.72 -2.47
CA GLU A 196 3.09 14.14 -2.37
C GLU A 196 2.24 14.92 -1.34
N GLU A 197 1.00 14.45 -1.05
CA GLU A 197 0.08 15.12 -0.12
C GLU A 197 0.25 14.58 1.31
N ASP A 198 0.61 13.29 1.47
CA ASP A 198 0.68 12.64 2.78
C ASP A 198 1.72 13.27 3.72
N ALA A 199 2.87 13.71 3.21
CA ALA A 199 3.91 14.35 4.02
C ALA A 199 3.42 15.68 4.62
N ALA A 200 2.65 16.46 3.87
CA ALA A 200 2.04 17.68 4.34
C ALA A 200 0.89 17.40 5.30
N ASP A 201 -0.02 16.50 4.93
CA ASP A 201 -1.25 16.25 5.65
C ASP A 201 -1.04 15.52 7.01
N VAL A 202 -0.07 14.59 7.05
CA VAL A 202 0.18 13.75 8.24
C VAL A 202 1.32 14.30 9.09
N LEU A 203 2.41 14.72 8.45
CA LEU A 203 3.65 15.08 9.18
C LEU A 203 3.86 16.58 9.32
N ASP A 204 3.05 17.40 8.64
CA ASP A 204 3.21 18.84 8.56
C ASP A 204 4.60 19.25 8.01
N ILE A 205 5.08 18.45 7.04
CA ILE A 205 6.37 18.66 6.39
C ILE A 205 6.12 19.14 4.97
N HIS A 206 6.59 20.37 4.70
CA HIS A 206 6.40 21.05 3.43
C HIS A 206 7.75 21.37 2.78
N ALA A 207 7.79 21.43 1.46
CA ALA A 207 8.90 22.02 0.72
C ALA A 207 8.87 23.54 0.85
N SER A 208 10.05 24.17 0.91
CA SER A 208 10.18 25.61 1.20
C SER A 208 9.65 26.52 0.09
N ASN A 209 9.57 26.04 -1.16
CA ASN A 209 9.24 26.86 -2.35
C ASN A 209 8.30 26.15 -3.34
N THR A 210 7.42 25.26 -2.90
CA THR A 210 6.52 24.54 -3.83
C THR A 210 5.08 25.00 -3.70
N ASP A 211 4.53 25.48 -4.79
CA ASP A 211 3.09 25.54 -4.99
C ASP A 211 2.59 24.15 -5.41
N ILE A 212 2.23 23.33 -4.41
CA ILE A 212 1.73 21.96 -4.59
C ILE A 212 0.44 21.95 -5.42
N THR A 213 -0.25 23.10 -5.48
CA THR A 213 -1.52 23.26 -6.22
C THR A 213 -1.32 23.38 -7.73
N SER A 214 -0.12 23.71 -8.20
CA SER A 214 0.16 23.95 -9.62
C SER A 214 0.43 22.69 -10.44
N GLY A 215 0.54 21.51 -9.82
CA GLY A 215 0.80 20.24 -10.51
C GLY A 215 2.18 20.16 -11.20
N LYS A 216 3.08 21.09 -10.95
CA LYS A 216 4.45 21.06 -11.45
C LYS A 216 5.34 20.33 -10.46
N LEU A 217 5.79 19.15 -10.85
CA LEU A 217 6.80 18.35 -10.14
C LEU A 217 8.10 19.15 -9.97
N ASN A 218 8.29 19.80 -8.83
CA ASN A 218 9.57 20.36 -8.45
C ASN A 218 10.40 19.29 -7.74
N ARG A 219 11.33 18.67 -8.47
CA ARG A 219 12.21 17.60 -7.94
C ARG A 219 12.93 18.01 -6.67
N GLU A 220 13.40 19.25 -6.59
CA GLU A 220 14.12 19.77 -5.42
C GLU A 220 13.25 19.80 -4.16
N GLY A 221 11.99 20.20 -4.31
CA GLY A 221 11.03 20.22 -3.20
C GLY A 221 10.74 18.81 -2.65
N TYR A 222 10.61 17.80 -3.51
CA TYR A 222 10.44 16.42 -3.06
C TYR A 222 11.68 15.86 -2.37
N ILE A 223 12.88 16.19 -2.84
CA ILE A 223 14.13 15.82 -2.16
C ILE A 223 14.19 16.48 -0.77
N GLU A 224 13.84 17.74 -0.66
CA GLU A 224 13.78 18.46 0.61
C GLU A 224 12.81 17.81 1.60
N VAL A 225 11.61 17.47 1.15
CA VAL A 225 10.60 16.77 1.98
C VAL A 225 11.11 15.42 2.44
N ALA A 226 11.64 14.59 1.53
CA ALA A 226 12.17 13.27 1.86
C ALA A 226 13.33 13.35 2.87
N LYS A 227 14.23 14.32 2.68
CA LYS A 227 15.33 14.58 3.60
C LYS A 227 14.82 15.01 4.98
N LYS A 228 13.88 15.97 5.06
CA LYS A 228 13.29 16.40 6.34
C LYS A 228 12.64 15.25 7.11
N ILE A 229 11.96 14.35 6.41
CA ILE A 229 11.35 13.13 7.00
C ILE A 229 12.46 12.23 7.55
N SER A 230 13.45 11.91 6.72
CA SER A 230 14.60 11.07 7.12
C SER A 230 15.31 11.61 8.35
N ASP A 231 15.66 12.90 8.34
CA ASP A 231 16.37 13.58 9.42
C ASP A 231 15.54 13.63 10.72
N LYS A 232 14.22 13.92 10.61
CA LYS A 232 13.34 14.10 11.79
C LYS A 232 13.08 12.77 12.52
N TYR A 233 12.87 11.69 11.79
CA TYR A 233 12.44 10.40 12.36
C TYR A 233 13.53 9.33 12.35
N GLY A 234 14.70 9.60 11.78
CA GLY A 234 15.79 8.62 11.64
C GLY A 234 15.48 7.53 10.62
N ILE A 235 14.61 7.78 9.65
CA ILE A 235 14.18 6.80 8.64
C ILE A 235 15.26 6.64 7.58
N GLY A 236 15.75 5.40 7.40
CA GLY A 236 16.86 5.09 6.48
C GLY A 236 16.52 5.23 5.01
N ALA A 237 15.25 5.03 4.62
CA ALA A 237 14.78 5.17 3.25
C ALA A 237 13.39 5.82 3.19
N VAL A 238 13.22 6.85 2.37
CA VAL A 238 11.95 7.54 2.14
C VAL A 238 11.62 7.47 0.66
N ALA A 239 10.50 6.83 0.32
CA ALA A 239 10.01 6.70 -1.06
C ALA A 239 8.76 7.56 -1.24
N ILE A 240 8.76 8.42 -2.27
CA ILE A 240 7.62 9.29 -2.59
C ILE A 240 7.13 8.95 -3.99
N THR A 241 5.85 8.56 -4.11
CA THR A 241 5.20 8.38 -5.40
C THR A 241 4.78 9.73 -5.97
N LEU A 242 5.08 9.94 -7.25
CA LEU A 242 4.87 11.19 -7.95
C LEU A 242 3.85 10.96 -9.07
N ARG A 243 2.65 11.55 -8.91
CA ARG A 243 1.55 11.34 -9.82
C ARG A 243 1.15 12.63 -10.54
N GLY A 244 1.27 12.64 -11.86
CA GLY A 244 0.65 13.65 -12.72
C GLY A 244 -0.75 13.21 -13.13
N SER A 245 -1.79 13.70 -12.47
CA SER A 245 -3.18 13.36 -12.82
C SER A 245 -3.61 14.16 -14.05
N ILE A 246 -3.83 13.48 -15.18
CA ILE A 246 -4.29 14.09 -16.44
C ILE A 246 -5.81 13.96 -16.54
N SER A 247 -6.33 12.77 -16.27
CA SER A 247 -7.76 12.47 -16.24
C SER A 247 -8.03 11.26 -15.35
N ALA A 248 -9.29 10.84 -15.25
CA ALA A 248 -9.61 9.58 -14.58
C ALA A 248 -9.10 8.34 -15.33
N SER A 249 -8.75 8.49 -16.61
CA SER A 249 -8.27 7.41 -17.48
C SER A 249 -6.78 7.48 -17.78
N GLU A 250 -6.09 8.58 -17.46
CA GLU A 250 -4.69 8.78 -17.81
C GLU A 250 -3.91 9.47 -16.71
N ASN A 251 -2.77 8.88 -16.35
CA ASN A 251 -1.81 9.43 -15.39
C ASN A 251 -0.38 9.39 -15.94
N ASP A 252 0.42 10.37 -15.53
CA ASP A 252 1.86 10.22 -15.48
C ASP A 252 2.24 9.65 -14.11
N TRP A 253 3.20 8.72 -14.09
CA TRP A 253 3.60 8.00 -12.90
C TRP A 253 5.12 7.89 -12.81
N SER A 254 5.68 8.29 -11.70
CA SER A 254 7.09 8.16 -11.35
C SER A 254 7.27 8.12 -9.84
N ALA A 255 8.49 7.98 -9.37
CA ALA A 255 8.78 7.96 -7.94
C ALA A 255 10.17 8.53 -7.64
N LEU A 256 10.36 8.97 -6.39
CA LEU A 256 11.60 9.30 -5.75
C LEU A 256 11.90 8.27 -4.66
N LEU A 257 13.16 7.84 -4.55
CA LEU A 257 13.71 7.15 -3.38
C LEU A 257 14.87 7.97 -2.83
N TYR A 258 14.75 8.42 -1.59
CA TYR A 258 15.81 9.05 -0.83
C TYR A 258 16.40 8.03 0.16
N VAL A 259 17.67 7.69 0.00
CA VAL A 259 18.36 6.70 0.82
C VAL A 259 19.86 7.02 0.86
N GLY A 260 20.50 6.84 2.02
CA GLY A 260 21.95 7.10 2.16
C GLY A 260 22.36 8.55 1.90
N GLY A 261 21.43 9.51 2.03
CA GLY A 261 21.69 10.94 1.75
C GLY A 261 21.54 11.33 0.28
N GLU A 262 21.20 10.38 -0.60
CA GLU A 262 21.06 10.59 -2.05
C GLU A 262 19.62 10.39 -2.54
N ALA A 263 19.25 11.12 -3.58
CA ALA A 263 17.92 11.06 -4.20
C ALA A 263 17.99 10.38 -5.56
N HIS A 264 17.18 9.34 -5.75
CA HIS A 264 17.08 8.55 -6.96
C HIS A 264 15.67 8.67 -7.54
N PHE A 265 15.54 9.03 -8.81
CA PHE A 265 14.25 9.15 -9.49
C PHE A 265 14.06 8.04 -10.50
N SER A 266 12.86 7.49 -10.54
CA SER A 266 12.48 6.56 -11.61
C SER A 266 12.25 7.30 -12.94
N LYS A 267 12.14 6.51 -14.02
CA LYS A 267 11.52 6.97 -15.27
C LYS A 267 10.08 7.41 -15.00
N GLN A 268 9.56 8.25 -15.87
CA GLN A 268 8.16 8.61 -15.92
C GLN A 268 7.42 7.72 -16.92
N TYR A 269 6.33 7.11 -16.47
CA TYR A 269 5.45 6.28 -17.28
C TYR A 269 4.15 7.01 -17.55
N ARG A 270 3.72 7.10 -18.82
CA ARG A 270 2.37 7.49 -19.20
C ARG A 270 1.48 6.25 -19.18
N ILE A 271 0.43 6.25 -18.36
CA ILE A 271 -0.43 5.08 -18.12
C ILE A 271 -1.85 5.39 -18.58
N HIS A 272 -2.37 4.52 -19.45
CA HIS A 272 -3.82 4.40 -19.65
C HIS A 272 -4.37 3.46 -18.57
N LEU A 273 -5.18 4.02 -17.66
CA LEU A 273 -5.63 3.33 -16.45
C LEU A 273 -6.76 2.34 -16.75
N VAL A 274 -6.56 1.10 -16.35
CA VAL A 274 -7.61 0.08 -16.26
C VAL A 274 -8.23 0.08 -14.85
N ASP A 275 -7.38 0.04 -13.82
CA ASP A 275 -7.81 0.24 -12.44
C ASP A 275 -6.67 0.87 -11.61
N ARG A 276 -6.93 2.03 -10.99
CA ARG A 276 -5.91 2.74 -10.20
C ARG A 276 -5.75 2.23 -8.77
N VAL A 277 -6.78 1.51 -8.26
CA VAL A 277 -6.74 0.98 -6.88
C VAL A 277 -5.63 -0.06 -6.76
N GLY A 278 -4.86 -0.02 -5.67
CA GLY A 278 -3.71 -0.90 -5.46
C GLY A 278 -2.41 -0.48 -6.17
N GLY A 279 -2.38 0.66 -6.87
CA GLY A 279 -1.16 1.19 -7.48
C GLY A 279 -0.08 1.52 -6.46
N GLY A 280 -0.44 2.17 -5.34
CA GLY A 280 0.44 2.44 -4.19
C GLY A 280 0.92 1.14 -3.53
N ASP A 281 0.00 0.20 -3.29
CA ASP A 281 0.32 -1.09 -2.68
C ASP A 281 1.33 -1.88 -3.55
N SER A 282 1.15 -1.83 -4.88
CA SER A 282 2.09 -2.45 -5.82
C SER A 282 3.45 -1.76 -5.84
N PHE A 283 3.49 -0.44 -5.68
CA PHE A 283 4.74 0.30 -5.49
C PHE A 283 5.46 -0.17 -4.22
N GLY A 284 4.74 -0.24 -3.09
CA GLY A 284 5.26 -0.74 -1.83
C GLY A 284 5.79 -2.17 -1.93
N ALA A 285 5.06 -3.06 -2.60
CA ALA A 285 5.50 -4.44 -2.86
C ALA A 285 6.77 -4.47 -3.72
N GLY A 286 6.85 -3.68 -4.78
CA GLY A 286 8.04 -3.58 -5.63
C GLY A 286 9.26 -3.04 -4.88
N LEU A 287 9.04 -2.06 -3.99
CA LEU A 287 10.09 -1.49 -3.13
C LEU A 287 10.64 -2.55 -2.16
N ILE A 288 9.74 -3.25 -1.45
CA ILE A 288 10.10 -4.32 -0.51
C ILE A 288 10.82 -5.46 -1.24
N TYR A 289 10.27 -5.93 -2.38
CA TYR A 289 10.90 -6.95 -3.22
C TYR A 289 12.34 -6.59 -3.58
N SER A 290 12.56 -5.37 -4.07
CA SER A 290 13.87 -4.91 -4.50
C SER A 290 14.88 -4.84 -3.36
N MET A 291 14.45 -4.34 -2.20
CA MET A 291 15.32 -4.22 -1.02
C MET A 291 15.70 -5.59 -0.43
N ILE A 292 14.76 -6.55 -0.38
CA ILE A 292 15.04 -7.93 0.05
C ILE A 292 16.04 -8.62 -0.88
N ASN A 293 15.95 -8.34 -2.20
CA ASN A 293 16.84 -8.91 -3.20
C ASN A 293 18.17 -8.13 -3.35
N GLY A 294 18.43 -7.11 -2.52
CA GLY A 294 19.68 -6.37 -2.50
C GLY A 294 19.93 -5.49 -3.73
N PHE A 295 18.88 -5.02 -4.40
CA PHE A 295 19.06 -4.10 -5.54
C PHE A 295 19.64 -2.77 -5.07
N ASN A 296 20.43 -2.11 -5.93
CA ASN A 296 20.87 -0.75 -5.66
C ASN A 296 19.69 0.24 -5.68
N ALA A 297 19.88 1.44 -5.14
CA ALA A 297 18.82 2.43 -4.95
C ALA A 297 18.12 2.83 -6.27
N GLN A 298 18.89 3.01 -7.35
CA GLN A 298 18.32 3.38 -8.65
C GLN A 298 17.46 2.23 -9.22
N THR A 299 17.94 1.00 -9.18
CA THR A 299 17.18 -0.18 -9.63
C THR A 299 15.94 -0.38 -8.75
N THR A 300 16.04 -0.13 -7.45
CA THR A 300 14.93 -0.24 -6.50
C THR A 300 13.78 0.70 -6.85
N VAL A 301 14.04 1.99 -7.06
CA VAL A 301 12.99 2.96 -7.40
C VAL A 301 12.40 2.70 -8.78
N GLU A 302 13.21 2.28 -9.75
CA GLU A 302 12.74 1.91 -11.09
C GLU A 302 11.83 0.68 -11.05
N PHE A 303 12.22 -0.37 -10.33
CA PHE A 303 11.43 -1.58 -10.20
C PHE A 303 10.09 -1.30 -9.52
N ALA A 304 10.09 -0.55 -8.42
CA ALA A 304 8.87 -0.19 -7.69
C ALA A 304 7.91 0.63 -8.56
N ALA A 305 8.42 1.63 -9.30
CA ALA A 305 7.61 2.45 -10.20
C ALA A 305 7.05 1.63 -11.38
N ALA A 306 7.86 0.76 -11.98
CA ALA A 306 7.45 -0.12 -13.08
C ALA A 306 6.41 -1.16 -12.63
N ALA A 307 6.58 -1.78 -11.46
CA ALA A 307 5.60 -2.70 -10.89
C ALA A 307 4.25 -2.04 -10.66
N SER A 308 4.26 -0.82 -10.12
CA SER A 308 3.06 -0.01 -9.93
C SER A 308 2.42 0.40 -11.26
N CYS A 309 3.22 0.76 -12.26
CA CYS A 309 2.74 1.05 -13.62
C CYS A 309 1.98 -0.15 -14.20
N LEU A 310 2.57 -1.34 -14.19
CA LEU A 310 1.94 -2.57 -14.68
C LEU A 310 0.64 -2.88 -13.95
N LYS A 311 0.62 -2.78 -12.63
CA LYS A 311 -0.60 -3.01 -11.84
C LYS A 311 -1.76 -2.12 -12.32
N GLN A 312 -1.52 -0.86 -12.60
CA GLN A 312 -2.58 0.08 -13.02
C GLN A 312 -3.19 -0.25 -14.39
N THR A 313 -2.58 -1.17 -15.14
CA THR A 313 -3.12 -1.76 -16.39
C THR A 313 -3.89 -3.07 -16.18
N ILE A 314 -4.02 -3.51 -14.91
CA ILE A 314 -4.70 -4.75 -14.51
C ILE A 314 -5.96 -4.39 -13.74
N GLU A 315 -7.06 -5.13 -14.00
CA GLU A 315 -8.31 -4.99 -13.23
C GLU A 315 -8.11 -5.37 -11.76
N LEU A 316 -8.91 -4.74 -10.89
CA LEU A 316 -8.92 -4.92 -9.44
C LEU A 316 -7.63 -4.39 -8.77
N ASP A 317 -7.33 -4.83 -7.53
CA ASP A 317 -6.39 -4.13 -6.65
C ASP A 317 -4.98 -4.75 -6.60
N VAL A 318 -4.84 -6.02 -6.98
CA VAL A 318 -3.59 -6.77 -6.84
C VAL A 318 -2.70 -6.68 -8.07
N ASN A 319 -1.39 -6.66 -7.85
CA ASN A 319 -0.42 -6.77 -8.95
C ASN A 319 -0.16 -8.25 -9.26
N LEU A 320 -0.43 -8.63 -10.51
CA LEU A 320 -0.21 -9.98 -11.03
C LEU A 320 0.94 -10.02 -12.05
N SER A 321 1.88 -9.07 -11.98
CA SER A 321 3.08 -9.05 -12.81
C SER A 321 4.20 -9.81 -12.13
N LYS A 322 4.91 -10.65 -12.89
CA LYS A 322 6.12 -11.33 -12.43
C LYS A 322 7.31 -10.38 -12.46
N PRO A 323 8.40 -10.65 -11.72
CA PRO A 323 9.61 -9.84 -11.81
C PRO A 323 10.14 -9.66 -13.24
N ALA A 324 10.04 -10.69 -14.08
CA ALA A 324 10.45 -10.62 -15.49
C ALA A 324 9.66 -9.57 -16.29
N ASP A 325 8.35 -9.44 -16.04
CA ASP A 325 7.50 -8.45 -16.70
C ASP A 325 7.91 -7.02 -16.28
N VAL A 326 8.24 -6.85 -15.00
CA VAL A 326 8.70 -5.57 -14.45
C VAL A 326 10.04 -5.18 -15.03
N PHE A 327 11.00 -6.11 -15.11
CA PHE A 327 12.30 -5.86 -15.76
C PHE A 327 12.18 -5.55 -17.25
N ALA A 328 11.29 -6.23 -17.97
CA ALA A 328 11.03 -5.94 -19.38
C ALA A 328 10.56 -4.49 -19.58
N LEU A 329 9.60 -4.03 -18.76
CA LEU A 329 9.14 -2.63 -18.81
C LEU A 329 10.27 -1.66 -18.44
N MET A 330 11.08 -1.94 -17.42
CA MET A 330 12.25 -1.13 -17.06
C MET A 330 13.26 -1.03 -18.22
N GLY A 331 13.46 -2.12 -18.96
CA GLY A 331 14.33 -2.19 -20.14
C GLY A 331 13.83 -1.43 -21.36
N GLY A 332 12.59 -0.89 -21.31
CA GLY A 332 11.97 -0.10 -22.38
C GLY A 332 11.03 -0.89 -23.28
N ASP A 333 10.73 -2.16 -22.99
CA ASP A 333 9.71 -2.94 -23.71
C ASP A 333 8.30 -2.58 -23.23
N GLY A 334 7.90 -1.34 -23.56
CA GLY A 334 6.53 -0.85 -23.40
C GLY A 334 5.68 -0.97 -24.67
N SER A 335 6.13 -1.77 -25.64
CA SER A 335 5.49 -1.83 -26.97
C SER A 335 4.12 -2.51 -26.98
N GLY A 336 3.77 -3.26 -25.94
CA GLY A 336 2.52 -4.04 -25.87
C GLY A 336 2.42 -5.15 -26.91
N ARG A 337 3.54 -5.56 -27.52
CA ARG A 337 3.57 -6.65 -28.51
C ARG A 337 3.25 -7.99 -27.84
N VAL A 338 2.58 -8.87 -28.58
CA VAL A 338 2.26 -10.23 -28.10
C VAL A 338 3.56 -10.97 -27.77
N GLN A 339 3.70 -11.36 -26.52
CA GLN A 339 4.76 -12.26 -26.05
C GLN A 339 4.38 -13.70 -26.44
N ARG A 340 5.30 -14.43 -27.08
CA ARG A 340 5.11 -15.81 -27.53
C ARG A 340 6.11 -16.74 -26.84
#